data_f032519d8759d7b70d0b4e3d289e51e2
#
_entry.id   f032519d8759d7b70d0b4e3d289e51e2
#
_cell.length_a   1.000
_cell.length_b   1.000
_cell.length_c   1.000
_cell.angle_alpha   90.00
_cell.angle_beta   90.00
_cell.angle_gamma   90.00
#
_symmetry.space_group_name_H-M   'P 1'
#
loop_
_entity.id
_entity.type
_entity.pdbx_description
1 polymer ?
#
loop_
_entity_poly.entity_id
_entity_poly.type
_entity_poly.pdbx_seq_one_letter_code
_entity_poly.pdbx_strand_id
1 'polypeptide(L)'
;MHSGKTLWITLISLSLCAQAFGADPRKRKAVVDTQKAELCLEERCYPVLVGKDTPKGTFDLNIVKTDRRGYGGDVMSFKEDAKYLYAIHRVWTLKPEERRLERIASPNAADRHITHGCINVTDDVYEKLKSYFVVEIR
;
A
#
# COMPACT_ATOMS: atom_id res chain seq x y z
N MET A 1 34.47 -62.66 36.43
CA MET A 1 34.89 -61.30 36.12
C MET A 1 34.35 -60.94 34.76
N HIS A 2 33.23 -60.25 34.67
CA HIS A 2 32.68 -59.75 33.42
C HIS A 2 32.54 -58.23 33.54
N SER A 3 33.43 -57.53 32.81
CA SER A 3 33.43 -56.08 32.74
C SER A 3 32.39 -55.63 31.69
N GLY A 4 31.28 -55.14 32.13
CA GLY A 4 30.26 -54.52 31.28
C GLY A 4 30.65 -53.08 31.01
N LYS A 5 31.04 -52.76 29.76
CA LYS A 5 31.23 -51.39 29.30
C LYS A 5 29.88 -50.79 28.91
N THR A 6 29.37 -49.92 29.74
CA THR A 6 28.13 -49.16 29.47
C THR A 6 28.51 -48.03 28.49
N LEU A 7 27.98 -48.13 27.28
CA LEU A 7 28.13 -47.10 26.25
C LEU A 7 27.06 -46.01 26.46
N TRP A 8 27.48 -44.81 26.85
CA TRP A 8 26.60 -43.65 26.95
C TRP A 8 26.48 -43.02 25.56
N ILE A 9 25.32 -43.18 24.95
CA ILE A 9 24.98 -42.48 23.70
C ILE A 9 24.41 -41.12 24.07
N THR A 10 25.19 -40.06 23.90
CA THR A 10 24.73 -38.68 24.03
C THR A 10 23.98 -38.30 22.76
N LEU A 11 22.63 -38.18 22.87
CA LEU A 11 21.80 -37.61 21.83
C LEU A 11 22.03 -36.10 21.79
N ILE A 12 22.78 -35.64 20.78
CA ILE A 12 22.87 -34.20 20.48
C ILE A 12 21.62 -33.82 19.72
N SER A 13 20.69 -33.18 20.43
CA SER A 13 19.51 -32.54 19.84
C SER A 13 19.94 -31.29 19.06
N LEU A 14 20.03 -31.41 17.72
CA LEU A 14 20.14 -30.22 16.85
C LEU A 14 18.81 -29.45 16.85
N SER A 15 18.75 -28.43 17.68
CA SER A 15 17.67 -27.45 17.62
C SER A 15 17.88 -26.60 16.35
N LEU A 16 17.13 -26.92 15.28
CA LEU A 16 17.02 -26.02 14.11
C LEU A 16 16.23 -24.79 14.55
N CYS A 17 16.91 -23.72 14.92
CA CYS A 17 16.31 -22.37 14.93
C CYS A 17 15.97 -21.99 13.50
N ALA A 18 14.73 -22.19 13.09
CA ALA A 18 14.20 -21.57 11.88
C ALA A 18 14.23 -20.05 12.08
N GLN A 19 15.25 -19.41 11.52
CA GLN A 19 15.27 -17.95 11.42
C GLN A 19 14.18 -17.56 10.43
N ALA A 20 13.07 -17.06 10.94
CA ALA A 20 12.08 -16.39 10.14
C ALA A 20 12.77 -15.14 9.55
N PHE A 21 13.13 -15.20 8.28
CA PHE A 21 13.55 -14.02 7.52
C PHE A 21 12.32 -13.12 7.43
N GLY A 22 12.14 -12.22 8.40
CA GLY A 22 11.14 -11.16 8.34
C GLY A 22 11.43 -10.32 7.10
N ALA A 23 10.47 -10.22 6.17
CA ALA A 23 10.59 -9.31 5.04
C ALA A 23 10.88 -7.91 5.57
N ASP A 24 11.87 -7.22 4.98
CA ASP A 24 12.22 -5.85 5.35
C ASP A 24 10.95 -4.97 5.23
N PRO A 25 10.43 -4.39 6.32
CA PRO A 25 9.22 -3.57 6.27
C PRO A 25 9.35 -2.40 5.30
N ARG A 26 10.57 -1.92 5.00
CA ARG A 26 10.84 -0.88 4.01
C ARG A 26 10.61 -1.33 2.57
N LYS A 27 10.39 -2.62 2.33
CA LYS A 27 10.04 -3.20 1.02
C LYS A 27 8.56 -3.48 0.86
N ARG A 28 7.72 -3.11 1.83
CA ARG A 28 6.28 -3.25 1.68
C ARG A 28 5.78 -2.42 0.51
N LYS A 29 5.22 -3.12 -0.46
CA LYS A 29 4.74 -2.55 -1.72
C LYS A 29 3.22 -2.61 -1.80
N ALA A 30 2.60 -1.45 -2.05
CA ALA A 30 1.21 -1.36 -2.47
C ALA A 30 1.13 -1.54 -4.00
N VAL A 31 0.07 -2.16 -4.49
CA VAL A 31 -0.15 -2.33 -5.93
C VAL A 31 -1.46 -1.66 -6.34
N VAL A 32 -1.40 -0.78 -7.33
CA VAL A 32 -2.58 -0.12 -7.90
C VAL A 32 -2.81 -0.64 -9.31
N ASP A 33 -4.00 -1.18 -9.55
CA ASP A 33 -4.50 -1.51 -10.88
C ASP A 33 -5.42 -0.38 -11.33
N THR A 34 -4.95 0.42 -12.30
CA THR A 34 -5.71 1.58 -12.76
C THR A 34 -6.94 1.20 -13.58
N GLN A 35 -6.94 0.07 -14.26
CA GLN A 35 -8.10 -0.39 -15.04
C GLN A 35 -9.23 -0.85 -14.11
N LYS A 36 -8.88 -1.57 -13.06
CA LYS A 36 -9.85 -2.02 -12.04
C LYS A 36 -10.18 -0.92 -11.04
N ALA A 37 -9.41 0.17 -11.00
CA ALA A 37 -9.45 1.21 -9.98
C ALA A 37 -9.43 0.60 -8.57
N GLU A 38 -8.42 -0.23 -8.31
CA GLU A 38 -8.19 -0.93 -7.05
C GLU A 38 -6.77 -0.74 -6.56
N LEU A 39 -6.61 -0.69 -5.24
CA LEU A 39 -5.32 -0.72 -4.55
C LEU A 39 -5.27 -1.95 -3.67
N CYS A 40 -4.24 -2.77 -3.84
CA CYS A 40 -4.02 -3.97 -3.06
C CYS A 40 -2.86 -3.79 -2.09
N LEU A 41 -3.14 -4.12 -0.83
CA LEU A 41 -2.18 -4.21 0.26
C LEU A 41 -2.07 -5.69 0.63
N GLU A 42 -0.97 -6.31 0.24
CA GLU A 42 -0.81 -7.76 0.33
C GLU A 42 -1.93 -8.48 -0.46
N GLU A 43 -2.74 -9.30 0.19
CA GLU A 43 -3.82 -10.07 -0.46
C GLU A 43 -5.18 -9.34 -0.47
N ARG A 44 -5.28 -8.15 0.15
CA ARG A 44 -6.54 -7.41 0.24
C ARG A 44 -6.55 -6.21 -0.69
N CYS A 45 -7.55 -6.16 -1.55
CA CYS A 45 -7.76 -5.05 -2.48
C CYS A 45 -8.93 -4.16 -2.04
N TYR A 46 -8.78 -2.87 -2.32
CA TYR A 46 -9.73 -1.80 -1.95
C TYR A 46 -10.05 -0.96 -3.18
N PRO A 47 -11.30 -0.52 -3.36
CA PRO A 47 -11.63 0.41 -4.41
C PRO A 47 -10.95 1.76 -4.17
N VAL A 48 -10.49 2.39 -5.25
CA VAL A 48 -9.83 3.70 -5.22
C VAL A 48 -10.34 4.57 -6.36
N LEU A 49 -10.18 5.89 -6.23
CA LEU A 49 -10.37 6.79 -7.36
C LEU A 49 -9.04 7.00 -8.06
N VAL A 50 -9.07 6.91 -9.37
CA VAL A 50 -7.90 7.11 -10.25
C VAL A 50 -8.26 8.08 -11.38
N GLY A 51 -7.29 8.46 -12.17
CA GLY A 51 -7.47 9.30 -13.35
C GLY A 51 -6.80 8.73 -14.58
N LYS A 52 -7.16 9.29 -15.74
CA LYS A 52 -6.56 8.90 -17.03
C LYS A 52 -5.05 9.15 -17.09
N ASP A 53 -4.58 10.17 -16.37
CA ASP A 53 -3.18 10.57 -16.34
C ASP A 53 -2.45 10.05 -15.09
N THR A 54 -3.02 9.09 -14.36
CA THR A 54 -2.34 8.43 -13.24
C THR A 54 -1.07 7.76 -13.76
N PRO A 55 0.13 8.20 -13.29
CA PRO A 55 1.39 7.67 -13.77
C PRO A 55 1.54 6.19 -13.47
N LYS A 56 1.99 5.42 -14.46
CA LYS A 56 2.31 4.00 -14.31
C LYS A 56 3.79 3.79 -14.02
N GLY A 57 4.11 2.79 -13.23
CA GLY A 57 5.48 2.46 -12.84
C GLY A 57 5.58 2.08 -11.37
N THR A 58 6.81 1.97 -10.89
CA THR A 58 7.11 1.72 -9.48
C THR A 58 7.75 2.97 -8.89
N PHE A 59 7.22 3.43 -7.78
CA PHE A 59 7.59 4.69 -7.15
C PHE A 59 7.75 4.53 -5.64
N ASP A 60 8.64 5.32 -5.06
CA ASP A 60 8.73 5.47 -3.60
C ASP A 60 7.55 6.30 -3.08
N LEU A 61 7.05 5.94 -1.91
CA LEU A 61 5.99 6.67 -1.20
C LEU A 61 6.61 7.56 -0.13
N ASN A 62 6.32 8.85 -0.18
CA ASN A 62 6.80 9.83 0.78
C ASN A 62 5.64 10.59 1.41
N ILE A 63 5.57 10.61 2.75
CA ILE A 63 4.55 11.40 3.47
C ILE A 63 4.94 12.88 3.40
N VAL A 64 4.06 13.69 2.82
CA VAL A 64 4.22 15.14 2.69
C VAL A 64 3.12 15.82 3.48
N LYS A 65 3.49 16.67 4.43
CA LYS A 65 2.56 17.50 5.20
C LYS A 65 1.97 18.59 4.31
N THR A 66 0.69 18.88 4.50
CA THR A 66 -0.01 19.95 3.79
C THR A 66 -1.06 20.60 4.67
N ASP A 67 -1.18 21.92 4.58
CA ASP A 67 -2.23 22.73 5.20
C ASP A 67 -3.44 22.98 4.30
N ARG A 68 -3.37 22.48 3.05
CA ARG A 68 -4.49 22.61 2.09
C ARG A 68 -5.71 21.84 2.58
N ARG A 69 -6.84 22.54 2.61
CA ARG A 69 -8.14 21.94 2.95
C ARG A 69 -8.42 20.74 2.04
N GLY A 70 -9.06 19.73 2.61
CA GLY A 70 -9.51 18.54 1.87
C GLY A 70 -8.53 17.37 1.85
N TYR A 71 -7.27 17.55 2.24
CA TYR A 71 -6.30 16.46 2.28
C TYR A 71 -6.12 15.80 3.67
N GLY A 72 -6.65 16.41 4.73
CA GLY A 72 -6.58 15.84 6.08
C GLY A 72 -5.20 15.92 6.73
N GLY A 73 -4.35 16.89 6.30
CA GLY A 73 -3.06 17.23 6.93
C GLY A 73 -1.83 16.60 6.29
N ASP A 74 -1.96 15.56 5.49
CA ASP A 74 -0.87 14.94 4.76
C ASP A 74 -1.35 14.18 3.51
N VAL A 75 -0.40 13.95 2.59
CA VAL A 75 -0.56 13.13 1.40
C VAL A 75 0.65 12.21 1.23
N MET A 76 0.51 11.12 0.51
CA MET A 76 1.64 10.27 0.12
C MET A 76 2.01 10.56 -1.33
N SER A 77 3.03 11.37 -1.52
CA SER A 77 3.55 11.67 -2.85
C SER A 77 4.30 10.46 -3.42
N PHE A 78 4.15 10.23 -4.72
CA PHE A 78 4.87 9.17 -5.42
C PHE A 78 5.56 9.64 -6.69
N LYS A 79 5.14 10.77 -7.25
CA LYS A 79 5.78 11.36 -8.44
C LYS A 79 5.53 12.86 -8.47
N GLU A 80 6.52 13.60 -8.95
CA GLU A 80 6.41 15.04 -9.23
C GLU A 80 6.95 15.32 -10.63
N ASP A 81 6.28 16.21 -11.34
CA ASP A 81 6.75 16.78 -12.59
C ASP A 81 6.68 18.32 -12.53
N ALA A 82 6.96 19.00 -13.64
CA ALA A 82 6.98 20.47 -13.69
C ALA A 82 5.63 21.13 -13.35
N LYS A 83 4.52 20.40 -13.40
CA LYS A 83 3.15 20.91 -13.21
C LYS A 83 2.43 20.32 -12.03
N TYR A 84 2.68 19.05 -11.71
CA TYR A 84 1.86 18.29 -10.78
C TYR A 84 2.67 17.50 -9.77
N LEU A 85 2.18 17.47 -8.54
CA LEU A 85 2.53 16.49 -7.53
C LEU A 85 1.48 15.38 -7.56
N TYR A 86 1.87 14.18 -7.94
CA TYR A 86 1.02 13.00 -7.91
C TYR A 86 1.12 12.34 -6.54
N ALA A 87 -0.03 12.12 -5.93
CA ALA A 87 -0.09 11.58 -4.57
C ALA A 87 -1.27 10.63 -4.40
N ILE A 88 -1.12 9.74 -3.41
CA ILE A 88 -2.24 9.03 -2.81
C ILE A 88 -2.71 9.87 -1.62
N HIS A 89 -4.00 10.14 -1.55
CA HIS A 89 -4.58 10.93 -0.47
C HIS A 89 -6.01 10.48 -0.16
N ARG A 90 -6.54 10.95 0.96
CA ARG A 90 -7.94 10.72 1.35
C ARG A 90 -8.90 11.28 0.31
N VAL A 91 -10.11 10.74 0.25
CA VAL A 91 -11.11 11.18 -0.74
C VAL A 91 -11.33 12.69 -0.63
N TRP A 92 -11.16 13.37 -1.77
CA TRP A 92 -11.40 14.80 -1.89
C TRP A 92 -12.91 15.11 -1.90
N THR A 93 -13.39 15.90 -0.95
CA THR A 93 -14.83 16.19 -0.78
C THR A 93 -15.19 17.66 -0.95
N LEU A 94 -14.25 18.53 -1.29
CA LEU A 94 -14.50 19.98 -1.43
C LEU A 94 -15.20 20.36 -2.75
N LYS A 95 -15.46 19.37 -3.62
CA LYS A 95 -16.30 19.50 -4.81
C LYS A 95 -17.43 18.47 -4.72
N PRO A 96 -18.52 18.79 -4.00
CA PRO A 96 -19.62 17.84 -3.76
C PRO A 96 -20.25 17.32 -5.05
N GLU A 97 -20.28 18.12 -6.11
CA GLU A 97 -20.79 17.76 -7.44
C GLU A 97 -20.05 16.58 -8.07
N GLU A 98 -18.80 16.33 -7.70
CA GLU A 98 -18.04 15.18 -8.17
C GLU A 98 -18.45 13.85 -7.51
N ARG A 99 -19.19 13.91 -6.40
CA ARG A 99 -19.74 12.75 -5.68
C ARG A 99 -18.71 11.65 -5.41
N ARG A 100 -17.49 12.02 -5.00
CA ARG A 100 -16.36 11.09 -4.88
C ARG A 100 -16.56 9.99 -3.84
N LEU A 101 -17.25 10.26 -2.73
CA LEU A 101 -17.57 9.23 -1.73
C LEU A 101 -18.54 8.17 -2.27
N GLU A 102 -19.50 8.56 -3.12
CA GLU A 102 -20.38 7.60 -3.78
C GLU A 102 -19.65 6.81 -4.87
N ARG A 103 -18.79 7.49 -5.64
CA ARG A 103 -18.03 6.86 -6.70
C ARG A 103 -17.05 5.80 -6.18
N ILE A 104 -16.33 6.07 -5.09
CA ILE A 104 -15.38 5.10 -4.53
C ILE A 104 -16.10 3.84 -4.00
N ALA A 105 -17.35 3.97 -3.57
CA ALA A 105 -18.20 2.86 -3.12
C ALA A 105 -18.88 2.11 -4.26
N SER A 106 -18.83 2.62 -5.49
CA SER A 106 -19.45 1.95 -6.65
C SER A 106 -18.76 0.62 -6.95
N PRO A 107 -19.51 -0.46 -7.23
CA PRO A 107 -18.96 -1.73 -7.70
C PRO A 107 -18.41 -1.63 -9.14
N ASN A 108 -18.78 -0.59 -9.89
CA ASN A 108 -18.33 -0.37 -11.26
C ASN A 108 -17.02 0.44 -11.28
N ALA A 109 -15.95 -0.16 -11.79
CA ALA A 109 -14.65 0.50 -11.92
C ALA A 109 -14.71 1.80 -12.74
N ALA A 110 -15.57 1.89 -13.76
CA ALA A 110 -15.70 3.08 -14.59
C ALA A 110 -16.16 4.32 -13.79
N ASP A 111 -16.96 4.15 -12.74
CA ASP A 111 -17.40 5.25 -11.89
C ASP A 111 -16.26 5.83 -11.06
N ARG A 112 -15.20 5.08 -10.87
CA ARG A 112 -14.04 5.46 -10.06
C ARG A 112 -12.93 6.18 -10.83
N HIS A 113 -13.11 6.41 -12.13
CA HIS A 113 -12.19 7.18 -12.96
C HIS A 113 -12.62 8.65 -13.01
N ILE A 114 -12.18 9.45 -12.04
CA ILE A 114 -12.62 10.84 -11.87
C ILE A 114 -11.48 11.83 -11.63
N THR A 115 -10.32 11.39 -11.14
CA THR A 115 -9.21 12.29 -10.82
C THR A 115 -8.44 12.68 -12.08
N HIS A 116 -7.58 13.70 -11.98
CA HIS A 116 -6.60 14.00 -13.02
C HIS A 116 -5.51 12.91 -13.06
N GLY A 117 -4.94 12.58 -11.89
CA GLY A 117 -3.86 11.59 -11.81
C GLY A 117 -3.55 11.15 -10.38
N CYS A 118 -3.99 11.90 -9.37
CA CYS A 118 -3.90 11.47 -7.98
C CYS A 118 -4.80 10.26 -7.71
N ILE A 119 -4.45 9.47 -6.71
CA ILE A 119 -5.21 8.31 -6.27
C ILE A 119 -5.90 8.68 -4.96
N ASN A 120 -7.26 8.57 -4.93
CA ASN A 120 -7.99 8.77 -3.69
C ASN A 120 -8.32 7.42 -3.06
N VAL A 121 -8.13 7.34 -1.76
CA VAL A 121 -8.43 6.17 -0.92
C VAL A 121 -9.34 6.58 0.24
N THR A 122 -10.05 5.61 0.82
CA THR A 122 -10.78 5.86 2.07
C THR A 122 -9.80 6.12 3.22
N ASP A 123 -10.25 6.78 4.28
CA ASP A 123 -9.41 7.18 5.41
C ASP A 123 -8.73 5.99 6.07
N ASP A 124 -9.45 4.88 6.22
CA ASP A 124 -8.92 3.65 6.80
C ASP A 124 -7.82 3.00 5.94
N VAL A 125 -7.96 3.05 4.61
CA VAL A 125 -6.94 2.57 3.66
C VAL A 125 -5.72 3.48 3.69
N TYR A 126 -5.93 4.81 3.80
CA TYR A 126 -4.84 5.76 3.93
C TYR A 126 -3.98 5.49 5.17
N GLU A 127 -4.62 5.22 6.32
CA GLU A 127 -3.88 4.89 7.55
C GLU A 127 -3.08 3.58 7.41
N LYS A 128 -3.64 2.57 6.74
CA LYS A 128 -2.90 1.32 6.44
C LYS A 128 -1.69 1.57 5.54
N LEU A 129 -1.84 2.45 4.55
CA LEU A 129 -0.76 2.81 3.60
C LEU A 129 0.45 3.44 4.26
N LYS A 130 0.33 4.06 5.42
CA LYS A 130 1.46 4.68 6.15
C LYS A 130 2.58 3.69 6.50
N SER A 131 2.31 2.40 6.46
CA SER A 131 3.32 1.35 6.67
C SER A 131 3.92 0.81 5.36
N TYR A 132 3.60 1.41 4.21
CA TYR A 132 4.11 1.04 2.90
C TYR A 132 5.05 2.13 2.38
N PHE A 133 6.11 1.72 1.68
CA PHE A 133 7.17 2.63 1.22
C PHE A 133 7.31 2.67 -0.29
N VAL A 134 6.63 1.76 -0.97
CA VAL A 134 6.68 1.63 -2.42
C VAL A 134 5.27 1.40 -2.96
N VAL A 135 4.96 2.00 -4.09
CA VAL A 135 3.75 1.71 -4.87
C VAL A 135 4.11 1.29 -6.29
N GLU A 136 3.52 0.21 -6.75
CA GLU A 136 3.51 -0.20 -8.16
C GLU A 136 2.15 0.15 -8.76
N ILE A 137 2.16 0.93 -9.84
CA ILE A 137 0.96 1.38 -10.55
C ILE A 137 0.98 0.80 -11.96
N ARG A 138 -0.03 0.03 -12.33
CA ARG A 138 -0.15 -0.68 -13.60
C ARG A 138 -1.52 -0.51 -14.26
#